data_62ac1bb0ab731a2cad7161ea88a81d9f
#
_entry.id   62ac1bb0ab731a2cad7161ea88a81d9f
#
_cell.length_a   1.000
_cell.length_b   1.000
_cell.length_c   1.000
_cell.angle_alpha   90.00
_cell.angle_beta   90.00
_cell.angle_gamma   90.00
#
_symmetry.space_group_name_H-M   'P 1'
#
loop_
_entity.id
_entity.type
_entity.pdbx_description
1 polymer ?
#
loop_
_entity_poly.entity_id
_entity_poly.type
_entity_poly.pdbx_seq_one_letter_code
_entity_poly.pdbx_strand_id
1 'polypeptide(L)'
;MIDTKKFYINGAWVAPLTGSEMDVIDPSTEQVCAVISIGGQADTDAAVAAAKAALDSWSQTSKAQRVALLKKFLEIYQSRNEEMGYAISQEMGAPIDMALTSQAESGSGHTLSLIHI
;
A
#
# COMPACT_ATOMS: atom_id res chain seq x y z
N MET A 1 8.90 10.77 -7.21
CA MET A 1 8.70 10.74 -5.74
C MET A 1 7.22 10.54 -5.51
N ILE A 2 6.83 9.53 -4.74
CA ILE A 2 5.41 9.30 -4.40
C ILE A 2 4.99 10.42 -3.46
N ASP A 3 3.85 11.07 -3.75
CA ASP A 3 3.26 12.05 -2.86
C ASP A 3 2.60 11.31 -1.68
N THR A 4 3.26 11.31 -0.53
CA THR A 4 2.83 10.62 0.68
C THR A 4 1.63 11.28 1.38
N LYS A 5 1.17 12.43 0.87
CA LYS A 5 0.05 13.20 1.43
C LYS A 5 -1.29 12.95 0.75
N LYS A 6 -1.34 12.10 -0.28
CA LYS A 6 -2.57 11.78 -1.00
C LYS A 6 -3.05 10.37 -0.71
N PHE A 7 -4.37 10.19 -0.75
CA PHE A 7 -5.03 8.89 -0.70
C PHE A 7 -5.34 8.40 -2.12
N TYR A 8 -5.25 7.09 -2.33
CA TYR A 8 -5.70 6.49 -3.58
C TYR A 8 -7.14 6.01 -3.42
N ILE A 9 -8.10 6.76 -3.95
CA ILE A 9 -9.53 6.47 -3.83
C ILE A 9 -10.18 6.54 -5.21
N ASN A 10 -10.99 5.56 -5.55
CA ASN A 10 -11.71 5.48 -6.82
C ASN A 10 -10.83 5.63 -8.06
N GLY A 11 -9.65 4.99 -8.06
CA GLY A 11 -8.72 4.99 -9.18
C GLY A 11 -7.90 6.28 -9.34
N ALA A 12 -7.93 7.19 -8.36
CA ALA A 12 -7.20 8.46 -8.41
C ALA A 12 -6.49 8.80 -7.09
N TRP A 13 -5.39 9.54 -7.20
CA TRP A 13 -4.73 10.15 -6.05
C TRP A 13 -5.44 11.46 -5.67
N VAL A 14 -6.08 11.50 -4.52
CA VAL A 14 -6.88 12.63 -4.03
C VAL A 14 -6.27 13.25 -2.78
N ALA A 15 -6.41 14.56 -2.62
CA ALA A 15 -6.05 15.23 -1.38
C ALA A 15 -7.03 14.85 -0.26
N PRO A 16 -6.60 14.82 1.01
CA PRO A 16 -7.49 14.65 2.15
C PRO A 16 -8.60 15.70 2.16
N LEU A 17 -9.80 15.29 2.56
CA LEU A 17 -10.94 16.20 2.75
C LEU A 17 -10.84 16.96 4.07
N THR A 18 -10.24 16.32 5.09
CA THR A 18 -9.98 16.91 6.40
C THR A 18 -8.50 16.71 6.71
N GLY A 19 -7.74 17.81 6.73
CA GLY A 19 -6.29 17.71 6.77
C GLY A 19 -5.69 17.77 8.18
N SER A 20 -5.12 16.67 8.64
CA SER A 20 -4.00 16.67 9.57
C SER A 20 -2.83 15.90 8.97
N GLU A 21 -1.63 16.24 9.38
CA GLU A 21 -0.42 15.57 8.91
C GLU A 21 0.31 14.93 10.11
N MET A 22 1.10 13.92 9.83
CA MET A 22 1.94 13.25 10.82
C MET A 22 3.32 13.03 10.24
N ASP A 23 4.33 13.35 11.04
CA ASP A 23 5.72 13.06 10.72
C ASP A 23 6.00 11.56 10.85
N VAL A 24 6.70 11.01 9.89
CA VAL A 24 7.29 9.67 9.95
C VAL A 24 8.75 9.84 10.39
N ILE A 25 9.09 9.24 11.51
CA ILE A 25 10.42 9.35 12.11
C ILE A 25 11.24 8.11 11.75
N ASP A 26 12.43 8.32 11.21
CA ASP A 26 13.44 7.28 11.08
C ASP A 26 14.02 6.96 12.47
N PRO A 27 13.80 5.77 13.03
CA PRO A 27 14.24 5.45 14.39
C PRO A 27 15.76 5.33 14.54
N SER A 28 16.50 5.18 13.44
CA SER A 28 17.96 5.10 13.49
C SER A 28 18.64 6.44 13.59
N THR A 29 17.98 7.50 13.09
CA THR A 29 18.50 8.88 13.11
C THR A 29 17.71 9.81 14.01
N GLU A 30 16.51 9.39 14.44
CA GLU A 30 15.53 10.20 15.18
C GLU A 30 15.08 11.47 14.41
N GLN A 31 15.24 11.47 13.08
CA GLN A 31 14.85 12.56 12.22
C GLN A 31 13.59 12.25 11.42
N VAL A 32 12.85 13.30 11.04
CA VAL A 32 11.71 13.17 10.12
C VAL A 32 12.22 12.71 8.75
N CYS A 33 11.74 11.56 8.29
CA CYS A 33 12.07 11.01 6.97
C CYS A 33 10.94 11.17 5.95
N ALA A 34 9.70 11.35 6.40
CA ALA A 34 8.55 11.61 5.54
C ALA A 34 7.44 12.33 6.32
N VAL A 35 6.44 12.83 5.60
CA VAL A 35 5.20 13.37 6.17
C VAL A 35 4.03 12.71 5.47
N ILE A 36 3.08 12.19 6.24
CA ILE A 36 1.86 11.55 5.71
C ILE A 36 0.62 12.34 6.14
N SER A 37 -0.45 12.19 5.38
CA SER A 37 -1.77 12.70 5.79
C SER A 37 -2.49 11.70 6.68
N ILE A 38 -3.19 12.23 7.68
CA ILE A 38 -4.13 11.46 8.52
C ILE A 38 -5.54 11.70 7.97
N GLY A 39 -6.20 10.60 7.55
CA GLY A 39 -7.57 10.65 7.07
C GLY A 39 -8.58 10.82 8.19
N GLY A 40 -9.63 11.60 7.92
CA GLY A 40 -10.76 11.75 8.80
C GLY A 40 -11.96 10.87 8.40
N GLN A 41 -13.09 11.07 9.11
CA GLN A 41 -14.34 10.34 8.81
C GLN A 41 -14.79 10.53 7.37
N ALA A 42 -14.71 11.76 6.84
CA ALA A 42 -15.12 12.06 5.48
C ALA A 42 -14.28 11.32 4.42
N ASP A 43 -12.97 11.17 4.65
CA ASP A 43 -12.08 10.42 3.76
C ASP A 43 -12.42 8.93 3.78
N THR A 44 -12.69 8.39 4.98
CA THR A 44 -13.13 7.00 5.16
C THR A 44 -14.45 6.75 4.45
N ASP A 45 -15.44 7.64 4.63
CA ASP A 45 -16.76 7.53 3.99
C ASP A 45 -16.65 7.56 2.46
N ALA A 46 -15.79 8.44 1.92
CA ALA A 46 -15.53 8.51 0.48
C ALA A 46 -14.88 7.21 -0.05
N ALA A 47 -13.93 6.65 0.67
CA ALA A 47 -13.27 5.39 0.30
C ALA A 47 -14.26 4.21 0.34
N VAL A 48 -15.10 4.13 1.39
CA VAL A 48 -16.14 3.09 1.52
C VAL A 48 -17.19 3.22 0.43
N ALA A 49 -17.64 4.45 0.12
CA ALA A 49 -18.60 4.69 -0.96
C ALA A 49 -18.05 4.24 -2.32
N ALA A 50 -16.78 4.54 -2.62
CA ALA A 50 -16.11 4.10 -3.84
C ALA A 50 -16.00 2.57 -3.92
N ALA A 51 -15.64 1.91 -2.82
CA ALA A 51 -15.55 0.45 -2.75
C ALA A 51 -16.92 -0.22 -2.94
N LYS A 52 -17.99 0.31 -2.33
CA LYS A 52 -19.37 -0.17 -2.53
C LYS A 52 -19.83 0.01 -3.97
N ALA A 53 -19.54 1.14 -4.60
CA ALA A 53 -19.90 1.38 -6.00
C ALA A 53 -19.19 0.41 -6.97
N ALA A 54 -17.98 -0.01 -6.66
CA ALA A 54 -17.22 -0.99 -7.45
C ALA A 54 -17.72 -2.43 -7.27
N LEU A 55 -18.45 -2.74 -6.19
CA LEU A 55 -18.84 -4.13 -5.85
C LEU A 55 -19.66 -4.82 -6.94
N ASP A 56 -20.63 -4.11 -7.52
CA ASP A 56 -21.55 -4.70 -8.51
C ASP A 56 -20.79 -5.23 -9.73
N SER A 57 -19.88 -4.44 -10.29
CA SER A 57 -19.07 -4.87 -11.44
C SER A 57 -17.99 -5.87 -11.03
N TRP A 58 -17.33 -5.66 -9.91
CA TRP A 58 -16.29 -6.55 -9.42
C TRP A 58 -16.80 -7.94 -9.08
N SER A 59 -17.97 -8.04 -8.46
CA SER A 59 -18.58 -9.32 -8.10
C SER A 59 -18.89 -10.22 -9.32
N GLN A 60 -19.07 -9.65 -10.50
CA GLN A 60 -19.31 -10.36 -11.75
C GLN A 60 -18.02 -10.84 -12.45
N THR A 61 -16.85 -10.45 -11.97
CA THR A 61 -15.58 -10.90 -12.55
C THR A 61 -15.37 -12.39 -12.32
N SER A 62 -14.84 -13.09 -13.32
CA SER A 62 -14.51 -14.50 -13.20
C SER A 62 -13.31 -14.75 -12.27
N LYS A 63 -13.20 -15.97 -11.74
CA LYS A 63 -12.01 -16.38 -10.97
C LYS A 63 -10.72 -16.16 -11.79
N ALA A 64 -10.74 -16.49 -13.08
CA ALA A 64 -9.58 -16.33 -13.95
C ALA A 64 -9.13 -14.87 -14.08
N GLN A 65 -10.07 -13.93 -14.21
CA GLN A 65 -9.77 -12.49 -14.25
C GLN A 65 -9.15 -12.00 -12.94
N ARG A 66 -9.69 -12.41 -11.79
CA ARG A 66 -9.13 -12.03 -10.47
C ARG A 66 -7.74 -12.62 -10.26
N VAL A 67 -7.51 -13.88 -10.64
CA VAL A 67 -6.18 -14.50 -10.57
C VAL A 67 -5.17 -13.80 -11.48
N ALA A 68 -5.58 -13.44 -12.71
CA ALA A 68 -4.71 -12.69 -13.62
C ALA A 68 -4.29 -11.33 -13.04
N LEU A 69 -5.22 -10.62 -12.40
CA LEU A 69 -4.93 -9.35 -11.73
C LEU A 69 -3.95 -9.52 -10.57
N LEU A 70 -4.15 -10.54 -9.72
CA LEU A 70 -3.24 -10.82 -8.59
C LEU A 70 -1.85 -11.22 -9.07
N LYS A 71 -1.74 -12.00 -10.15
CA LYS A 71 -0.44 -12.32 -10.77
C LYS A 71 0.27 -11.07 -11.26
N LYS A 72 -0.45 -10.16 -11.93
CA LYS A 72 0.12 -8.89 -12.38
C LYS A 72 0.56 -8.00 -11.22
N PHE A 73 -0.24 -7.95 -10.15
CA PHE A 73 0.15 -7.27 -8.91
C PHE A 73 1.44 -7.85 -8.33
N LEU A 74 1.53 -9.18 -8.24
CA LEU A 74 2.72 -9.88 -7.74
C LEU A 74 3.98 -9.57 -8.55
N GLU A 75 3.90 -9.61 -9.89
CA GLU A 75 5.03 -9.22 -10.77
C GLU A 75 5.54 -7.81 -10.46
N ILE A 76 4.61 -6.84 -10.36
CA ILE A 76 4.95 -5.45 -10.06
C ILE A 76 5.55 -5.33 -8.64
N TYR A 77 4.95 -6.00 -7.66
CA TYR A 77 5.44 -6.00 -6.29
C TYR A 77 6.87 -6.55 -6.22
N GLN A 78 7.12 -7.70 -6.84
CA GLN A 78 8.45 -8.31 -6.86
C GLN A 78 9.50 -7.45 -7.58
N SER A 79 9.12 -6.77 -8.66
CA SER A 79 10.03 -5.84 -9.35
C SER A 79 10.38 -4.60 -8.51
N ARG A 80 9.62 -4.32 -7.45
CA ARG A 80 9.82 -3.20 -6.53
C ARG A 80 10.15 -3.64 -5.10
N ASN A 81 10.51 -4.91 -4.91
CA ASN A 81 10.81 -5.47 -3.58
C ASN A 81 11.92 -4.69 -2.86
N GLU A 82 12.93 -4.26 -3.60
CA GLU A 82 14.04 -3.46 -3.07
C GLU A 82 13.56 -2.10 -2.53
N GLU A 83 12.68 -1.40 -3.26
CA GLU A 83 12.09 -0.15 -2.79
C GLU A 83 11.30 -0.35 -1.49
N MET A 84 10.55 -1.44 -1.39
CA MET A 84 9.80 -1.80 -0.18
C MET A 84 10.72 -2.10 0.99
N GLY A 85 11.80 -2.86 0.77
CA GLY A 85 12.78 -3.18 1.80
C GLY A 85 13.46 -1.93 2.36
N TYR A 86 13.84 -0.98 1.51
CA TYR A 86 14.41 0.30 1.95
C TYR A 86 13.40 1.14 2.76
N ALA A 87 12.13 1.21 2.33
CA ALA A 87 11.08 1.91 3.07
C ALA A 87 10.89 1.30 4.46
N ILE A 88 10.80 -0.02 4.57
CA ILE A 88 10.68 -0.74 5.84
C ILE A 88 11.87 -0.44 6.75
N SER A 89 13.10 -0.50 6.23
CA SER A 89 14.30 -0.20 7.00
C SER A 89 14.30 1.21 7.54
N GLN A 90 13.88 2.17 6.72
CA GLN A 90 13.85 3.59 7.10
C GLN A 90 12.74 3.90 8.12
N GLU A 91 11.55 3.32 7.97
CA GLU A 91 10.41 3.63 8.83
C GLU A 91 10.40 2.84 10.14
N MET A 92 10.93 1.61 10.13
CA MET A 92 10.93 0.71 11.28
C MET A 92 12.29 0.54 11.95
N GLY A 93 13.38 0.97 11.30
CA GLY A 93 14.74 0.71 11.78
C GLY A 93 15.17 -0.76 11.65
N ALA A 94 14.49 -1.55 10.82
CA ALA A 94 14.88 -2.94 10.60
C ALA A 94 16.26 -3.01 9.92
N PRO A 95 17.13 -3.98 10.28
CA PRO A 95 18.36 -4.24 9.53
C PRO A 95 18.03 -4.45 8.05
N ILE A 96 18.78 -3.79 7.16
CA ILE A 96 18.46 -3.74 5.73
C ILE A 96 18.36 -5.12 5.10
N ASP A 97 19.23 -6.05 5.44
CA ASP A 97 19.19 -7.42 4.94
C ASP A 97 17.90 -8.13 5.33
N MET A 98 17.44 -7.96 6.58
CA MET A 98 16.18 -8.52 7.07
C MET A 98 14.98 -7.86 6.38
N ALA A 99 15.01 -6.54 6.18
CA ALA A 99 13.96 -5.82 5.47
C ALA A 99 13.81 -6.31 4.02
N LEU A 100 14.91 -6.51 3.31
CA LEU A 100 14.92 -6.96 1.92
C LEU A 100 14.51 -8.43 1.77
N THR A 101 15.10 -9.33 2.58
CA THR A 101 15.00 -10.78 2.35
C THR A 101 13.86 -11.47 3.11
N SER A 102 13.28 -10.82 4.09
CA SER A 102 12.22 -11.40 4.92
C SER A 102 10.96 -10.55 4.95
N GLN A 103 11.07 -9.28 5.35
CA GLN A 103 9.90 -8.46 5.59
C GLN A 103 9.22 -8.04 4.27
N ALA A 104 9.97 -7.55 3.29
CA ALA A 104 9.42 -7.22 1.98
C ALA A 104 8.93 -8.49 1.25
N GLU A 105 9.65 -9.61 1.33
CA GLU A 105 9.25 -10.87 0.72
C GLU A 105 7.94 -11.45 1.29
N SER A 106 7.57 -11.14 2.52
CA SER A 106 6.30 -11.60 3.10
C SER A 106 5.07 -11.14 2.29
N GLY A 107 5.13 -9.97 1.67
CA GLY A 107 4.08 -9.47 0.77
C GLY A 107 3.89 -10.35 -0.47
N SER A 108 4.98 -10.85 -1.04
CA SER A 108 4.94 -11.85 -2.14
C SER A 108 4.28 -13.15 -1.68
N GLY A 109 4.66 -13.66 -0.51
CA GLY A 109 4.10 -14.89 0.05
C GLY A 109 2.61 -14.80 0.30
N HIS A 110 2.13 -13.71 0.89
CA HIS A 110 0.71 -13.48 1.12
C HIS A 110 -0.07 -13.35 -0.20
N THR A 111 0.46 -12.67 -1.20
CA THR A 111 -0.18 -12.56 -2.51
C THR A 111 -0.28 -13.91 -3.20
N LEU A 112 0.78 -14.73 -3.15
CA LEU A 112 0.76 -16.11 -3.67
C LEU A 112 -0.30 -16.96 -2.99
N SER A 113 -0.46 -16.85 -1.69
CA SER A 113 -1.48 -17.57 -0.93
C SER A 113 -2.89 -17.27 -1.47
N LEU A 114 -3.19 -16.00 -1.79
CA LEU A 114 -4.49 -15.61 -2.38
C LEU A 114 -4.72 -16.17 -3.79
N ILE A 115 -3.66 -16.38 -4.56
CA ILE A 115 -3.74 -16.96 -5.91
C ILE A 115 -4.08 -18.46 -5.84
N HIS A 116 -3.62 -19.15 -4.80
CA HIS A 116 -3.74 -20.61 -4.65
C HIS A 116 -4.94 -21.09 -3.84
N ILE A 117 -5.66 -20.17 -3.19
CA ILE A 117 -6.88 -20.52 -2.44
C ILE A 117 -8.05 -20.95 -3.33
#